data_b40675bb0a09dfb6da4aaf849d11bc34
#
_entry.id   b40675bb0a09dfb6da4aaf849d11bc34
#
_cell.length_a   1.000
_cell.length_b   1.000
_cell.length_c   1.000
_cell.angle_alpha   90.00
_cell.angle_beta   90.00
_cell.angle_gamma   90.00
#
_symmetry.space_group_name_H-M   'P 1'
#
loop_
_entity.id
_entity.type
_entity.pdbx_description
1 polymer ?
#
loop_
_entity_poly.entity_id
_entity_poly.type
_entity_poly.pdbx_seq_one_letter_code
_entity_poly.pdbx_strand_id
1 'polypeptide(L)'
;INKVGGLPAIGKLLNGSQGVGVFILETPQAANTALESLYRLNANVKLQKFIKSGAKDIRAIVVGDKVSVAMERAGKKDFRANISQGGSGRKVELSDADIEICVNAAKAINLDFAGVDILKDEEGKTYVIEVNGNPGTKIIDITGHNYFVDLVKYVESNVTKGEKSDKPSQASSASVILGKSWLNAPWNQWPKH
;
A
#
# COMPACT_ATOMS: atom_id res chain seq x y z
N ILE A 1 -8.03 4.76 20.57
CA ILE A 1 -6.61 4.89 20.94
C ILE A 1 -6.12 3.59 21.60
N ASN A 2 -6.72 3.12 22.70
CA ASN A 2 -6.26 1.93 23.45
C ASN A 2 -6.15 0.66 22.58
N LYS A 3 -7.08 0.47 21.62
CA LYS A 3 -7.07 -0.67 20.68
C LYS A 3 -5.85 -0.71 19.75
N VAL A 4 -5.18 0.41 19.55
CA VAL A 4 -3.96 0.49 18.70
C VAL A 4 -2.68 0.59 19.52
N GLY A 5 -2.76 0.35 20.83
CA GLY A 5 -1.59 0.30 21.73
C GLY A 5 -1.29 1.62 22.47
N GLY A 6 -2.23 2.56 22.49
CA GLY A 6 -2.09 3.83 23.21
C GLY A 6 -1.50 4.96 22.34
N LEU A 7 -0.96 5.95 23.04
CA LEU A 7 -0.25 7.09 22.44
C LEU A 7 1.27 6.92 22.58
N PRO A 8 2.06 7.45 21.63
CA PRO A 8 1.62 8.13 20.44
C PRO A 8 0.96 7.18 19.43
N ALA A 9 0.04 7.70 18.61
CA ALA A 9 -0.66 6.96 17.58
C ALA A 9 -0.65 7.74 16.24
N ILE A 10 -0.78 7.04 15.12
CA ILE A 10 -0.91 7.63 13.79
C ILE A 10 -2.37 7.67 13.40
N GLY A 11 -2.84 8.86 12.99
CA GLY A 11 -4.11 9.04 12.29
C GLY A 11 -3.87 9.19 10.79
N LYS A 12 -4.74 8.56 10.00
CA LYS A 12 -4.73 8.67 8.52
C LYS A 12 -6.14 8.96 8.03
N LEU A 13 -6.30 10.01 7.25
CA LEU A 13 -7.54 10.25 6.51
C LEU A 13 -7.67 9.19 5.42
N LEU A 14 -8.85 8.55 5.31
CA LEU A 14 -9.07 7.50 4.31
C LEU A 14 -9.06 8.06 2.87
N ASN A 15 -9.39 9.33 2.70
CA ASN A 15 -9.36 10.01 1.41
C ASN A 15 -8.02 10.71 1.11
N GLY A 16 -6.99 10.48 1.94
CA GLY A 16 -5.64 11.01 1.75
C GLY A 16 -4.78 10.13 0.87
N SER A 17 -3.85 10.74 0.13
CA SER A 17 -2.84 10.04 -0.66
C SER A 17 -1.47 10.67 -0.48
N GLN A 18 -0.40 9.93 -0.78
CA GLN A 18 1.00 10.40 -0.78
C GLN A 18 1.45 11.05 0.55
N GLY A 19 0.90 10.58 1.69
CA GLY A 19 1.21 11.11 3.02
C GLY A 19 0.43 12.37 3.41
N VAL A 20 -0.41 12.90 2.53
CA VAL A 20 -1.37 13.95 2.88
C VAL A 20 -2.47 13.34 3.74
N GLY A 21 -2.80 14.00 4.87
CA GLY A 21 -3.79 13.49 5.82
C GLY A 21 -3.22 12.44 6.81
N VAL A 22 -1.90 12.25 6.88
CA VAL A 22 -1.23 11.46 7.92
C VAL A 22 -0.73 12.41 9.01
N PHE A 23 -1.12 12.14 10.25
CA PHE A 23 -0.78 12.96 11.41
C PHE A 23 -0.48 12.09 12.63
N ILE A 24 0.30 12.63 13.56
CA ILE A 24 0.63 11.98 14.83
C ILE A 24 -0.23 12.55 15.96
N LEU A 25 -0.69 11.66 16.83
CA LEU A 25 -1.42 11.97 18.04
C LEU A 25 -0.50 11.64 19.23
N GLU A 26 0.05 12.66 19.87
CA GLU A 26 1.07 12.46 20.93
C GLU A 26 0.49 12.53 22.32
N THR A 27 -0.54 13.36 22.54
CA THR A 27 -1.15 13.54 23.86
C THR A 27 -2.65 13.26 23.83
N PRO A 28 -3.27 12.91 25.00
CA PRO A 28 -4.71 12.72 25.08
C PRO A 28 -5.50 13.95 24.62
N GLN A 29 -5.04 15.15 24.99
CA GLN A 29 -5.71 16.40 24.61
C GLN A 29 -5.67 16.62 23.09
N ALA A 30 -4.49 16.46 22.47
CA ALA A 30 -4.32 16.58 21.02
C ALA A 30 -5.16 15.53 20.29
N ALA A 31 -5.18 14.29 20.79
CA ALA A 31 -5.97 13.21 20.22
C ALA A 31 -7.48 13.51 20.26
N ASN A 32 -7.99 13.92 21.41
CA ASN A 32 -9.40 14.23 21.55
C ASN A 32 -9.81 15.40 20.66
N THR A 33 -9.06 16.51 20.68
CA THR A 33 -9.37 17.70 19.86
C THR A 33 -9.33 17.39 18.38
N ALA A 34 -8.31 16.69 17.90
CA ALA A 34 -8.17 16.34 16.49
C ALA A 34 -9.27 15.40 16.03
N LEU A 35 -9.53 14.32 16.79
CA LEU A 35 -10.54 13.32 16.41
C LEU A 35 -11.95 13.89 16.48
N GLU A 36 -12.26 14.74 17.48
CA GLU A 36 -13.56 15.42 17.58
C GLU A 36 -13.78 16.37 16.39
N SER A 37 -12.76 17.15 16.03
CA SER A 37 -12.81 18.06 14.87
C SER A 37 -13.05 17.30 13.57
N LEU A 38 -12.32 16.21 13.35
CA LEU A 38 -12.46 15.37 12.16
C LEU A 38 -13.81 14.65 12.11
N TYR A 39 -14.32 14.20 13.27
CA TYR A 39 -15.67 13.63 13.37
C TYR A 39 -16.76 14.63 12.97
N ARG A 40 -16.67 15.88 13.46
CA ARG A 40 -17.63 16.97 13.09
C ARG A 40 -17.58 17.30 11.59
N LEU A 41 -16.43 17.08 10.95
CA LEU A 41 -16.26 17.25 9.50
C LEU A 41 -16.66 16.00 8.69
N ASN A 42 -17.23 14.97 9.35
CA ASN A 42 -17.55 13.67 8.75
C ASN A 42 -16.32 13.01 8.05
N ALA A 43 -15.12 13.28 8.53
CA ALA A 43 -13.91 12.69 7.98
C ALA A 43 -13.70 11.27 8.51
N ASN A 44 -13.50 10.32 7.61
CA ASN A 44 -13.15 8.96 7.97
C ASN A 44 -11.66 8.85 8.29
N VAL A 45 -11.35 8.40 9.50
CA VAL A 45 -9.98 8.30 10.02
C VAL A 45 -9.66 6.86 10.39
N LYS A 46 -8.51 6.37 9.94
CA LYS A 46 -7.90 5.13 10.41
C LYS A 46 -6.86 5.46 11.47
N LEU A 47 -6.90 4.77 12.61
CA LEU A 47 -5.86 4.85 13.64
C LEU A 47 -4.93 3.66 13.53
N GLN A 48 -3.63 3.90 13.70
CA GLN A 48 -2.58 2.88 13.72
C GLN A 48 -1.61 3.14 14.87
N LYS A 49 -0.97 2.08 15.35
CA LYS A 49 0.14 2.19 16.31
C LYS A 49 1.26 3.04 15.68
N PHE A 50 1.83 3.95 16.46
CA PHE A 50 3.06 4.63 16.06
C PHE A 50 4.23 3.65 16.21
N ILE A 51 5.02 3.49 15.14
CA ILE A 51 6.25 2.69 15.15
C ILE A 51 7.44 3.64 15.02
N LYS A 52 8.32 3.61 16.02
CA LYS A 52 9.52 4.45 16.03
C LYS A 52 10.57 3.85 15.08
N SER A 53 10.56 4.28 13.84
CA SER A 53 11.40 3.76 12.74
C SER A 53 12.49 4.73 12.28
N GLY A 54 12.67 5.86 12.99
CA GLY A 54 13.64 6.90 12.59
C GLY A 54 13.28 7.60 11.26
N ALA A 55 11.99 7.79 10.98
CA ALA A 55 11.48 8.35 9.73
C ALA A 55 11.92 7.56 8.48
N LYS A 56 12.07 6.24 8.61
CA LYS A 56 12.41 5.33 7.53
C LYS A 56 11.32 4.29 7.35
N ASP A 57 11.07 3.92 6.13
CA ASP A 57 10.27 2.76 5.77
C ASP A 57 10.91 2.00 4.59
N ILE A 58 10.43 0.80 4.35
CA ILE A 58 10.86 -0.02 3.21
C ILE A 58 9.64 -0.34 2.38
N ARG A 59 9.72 -0.06 1.07
CA ARG A 59 8.78 -0.55 0.07
C ARG A 59 9.34 -1.76 -0.61
N ALA A 60 8.66 -2.90 -0.51
CA ALA A 60 8.94 -4.12 -1.23
C ALA A 60 7.91 -4.32 -2.36
N ILE A 61 8.34 -4.67 -3.55
CA ILE A 61 7.46 -5.10 -4.64
C ILE A 61 7.38 -6.62 -4.62
N VAL A 62 6.20 -7.13 -4.33
CA VAL A 62 5.88 -8.55 -4.34
C VAL A 62 5.33 -8.93 -5.71
N VAL A 63 5.82 -10.04 -6.26
CA VAL A 63 5.33 -10.66 -7.50
C VAL A 63 5.23 -12.17 -7.25
N GLY A 64 4.00 -12.68 -7.15
CA GLY A 64 3.73 -14.06 -6.75
C GLY A 64 4.27 -14.37 -5.36
N ASP A 65 5.15 -15.36 -5.27
CA ASP A 65 5.77 -15.81 -4.04
C ASP A 65 7.11 -15.16 -3.71
N LYS A 66 7.46 -14.05 -4.36
CA LYS A 66 8.79 -13.43 -4.25
C LYS A 66 8.71 -11.92 -4.08
N VAL A 67 9.71 -11.35 -3.42
CA VAL A 67 10.01 -9.93 -3.51
C VAL A 67 10.92 -9.70 -4.72
N SER A 68 10.42 -8.97 -5.71
CA SER A 68 11.17 -8.60 -6.92
C SER A 68 12.26 -7.58 -6.61
N VAL A 69 11.91 -6.55 -5.84
CA VAL A 69 12.84 -5.47 -5.45
C VAL A 69 12.35 -4.80 -4.18
N ALA A 70 13.28 -4.29 -3.38
CA ALA A 70 12.97 -3.48 -2.22
C ALA A 70 13.80 -2.17 -2.19
N MET A 71 13.18 -1.13 -1.61
CA MET A 71 13.76 0.20 -1.48
C MET A 71 13.48 0.75 -0.08
N GLU A 72 14.54 1.17 0.61
CA GLU A 72 14.41 2.00 1.81
C GLU A 72 14.13 3.43 1.39
N ARG A 73 13.15 4.04 2.03
CA ARG A 73 12.84 5.47 1.91
C ARG A 73 13.14 6.16 3.23
N ALA A 74 13.71 7.35 3.17
CA ALA A 74 13.99 8.17 4.34
C ALA A 74 13.36 9.55 4.19
N GLY A 75 12.58 9.97 5.19
CA GLY A 75 11.99 11.30 5.28
C GLY A 75 13.04 12.35 5.66
N LYS A 76 12.88 13.59 5.17
CA LYS A 76 13.77 14.70 5.49
C LYS A 76 13.24 15.64 6.57
N LYS A 77 11.92 15.70 6.76
CA LYS A 77 11.27 16.76 7.55
C LYS A 77 10.56 16.29 8.81
N ASP A 78 10.00 15.09 8.79
CA ASP A 78 9.20 14.56 9.89
C ASP A 78 9.23 13.02 9.91
N PHE A 79 8.34 12.40 10.70
CA PHE A 79 8.24 10.95 10.87
C PHE A 79 7.82 10.18 9.59
N ARG A 80 7.41 10.89 8.52
CA ARG A 80 6.95 10.27 7.25
C ARG A 80 8.12 10.09 6.28
N ALA A 81 8.33 8.87 5.81
CA ALA A 81 9.40 8.51 4.87
C ALA A 81 9.00 8.70 3.39
N ASN A 82 8.30 9.78 3.06
CA ASN A 82 7.67 9.93 1.74
C ASN A 82 8.62 10.60 0.72
N ILE A 83 9.00 9.86 -0.34
CA ILE A 83 9.85 10.37 -1.42
C ILE A 83 9.18 11.53 -2.17
N SER A 84 7.85 11.52 -2.32
CA SER A 84 7.11 12.59 -2.99
C SER A 84 7.21 13.93 -2.26
N GLN A 85 7.57 13.92 -0.97
CA GLN A 85 7.79 15.12 -0.14
C GLN A 85 9.27 15.46 0.04
N GLY A 86 10.14 15.01 -0.88
CA GLY A 86 11.57 15.31 -0.88
C GLY A 86 12.42 14.34 -0.07
N GLY A 87 11.90 13.18 0.30
CA GLY A 87 12.67 12.09 0.88
C GLY A 87 13.66 11.48 -0.12
N SER A 88 14.62 10.72 0.40
CA SER A 88 15.58 9.93 -0.39
C SER A 88 15.18 8.45 -0.40
N GLY A 89 15.64 7.74 -1.42
CA GLY A 89 15.47 6.29 -1.51
C GLY A 89 16.77 5.61 -1.92
N ARG A 90 16.95 4.36 -1.51
CA ARG A 90 18.06 3.50 -1.93
C ARG A 90 17.60 2.06 -2.02
N LYS A 91 18.18 1.30 -2.96
CA LYS A 91 17.96 -0.15 -3.02
C LYS A 91 18.44 -0.82 -1.74
N VAL A 92 17.69 -1.81 -1.25
CA VAL A 92 18.06 -2.62 -0.09
C VAL A 92 17.76 -4.09 -0.33
N GLU A 93 18.51 -4.94 0.32
CA GLU A 93 18.23 -6.37 0.43
C GLU A 93 17.43 -6.63 1.70
N LEU A 94 16.43 -7.49 1.61
CA LEU A 94 15.60 -7.91 2.74
C LEU A 94 16.12 -9.21 3.31
N SER A 95 15.94 -9.42 4.61
CA SER A 95 16.10 -10.72 5.24
C SER A 95 15.00 -11.69 4.78
N ASP A 96 15.24 -12.99 4.87
CA ASP A 96 14.23 -14.01 4.52
C ASP A 96 12.94 -13.83 5.31
N ALA A 97 13.05 -13.46 6.59
CA ALA A 97 11.89 -13.17 7.44
C ALA A 97 11.09 -11.95 6.94
N ASP A 98 11.74 -10.88 6.49
CA ASP A 98 11.05 -9.71 5.92
C ASP A 98 10.40 -10.04 4.57
N ILE A 99 11.06 -10.85 3.74
CA ILE A 99 10.51 -11.35 2.47
C ILE A 99 9.23 -12.14 2.75
N GLU A 100 9.28 -13.07 3.69
CA GLU A 100 8.11 -13.87 4.07
C GLU A 100 6.96 -13.00 4.58
N ILE A 101 7.24 -12.00 5.43
CA ILE A 101 6.23 -11.05 5.93
C ILE A 101 5.58 -10.30 4.76
N CYS A 102 6.37 -9.81 3.80
CA CYS A 102 5.84 -9.06 2.66
C CYS A 102 4.97 -9.94 1.75
N VAL A 103 5.42 -11.14 1.43
CA VAL A 103 4.68 -12.10 0.61
C VAL A 103 3.38 -12.50 1.30
N ASN A 104 3.43 -12.84 2.59
CA ASN A 104 2.24 -13.21 3.36
C ASN A 104 1.24 -12.04 3.47
N ALA A 105 1.72 -10.80 3.58
CA ALA A 105 0.86 -9.61 3.60
C ALA A 105 0.11 -9.42 2.26
N ALA A 106 0.77 -9.62 1.12
CA ALA A 106 0.12 -9.58 -0.19
C ALA A 106 -0.92 -10.70 -0.35
N LYS A 107 -0.56 -11.94 0.03
CA LYS A 107 -1.46 -13.11 -0.01
C LYS A 107 -2.69 -12.94 0.88
N ALA A 108 -2.54 -12.33 2.06
CA ALA A 108 -3.65 -12.11 3.00
C ALA A 108 -4.80 -11.28 2.41
N ILE A 109 -4.54 -10.51 1.36
CA ILE A 109 -5.54 -9.73 0.63
C ILE A 109 -5.71 -10.18 -0.82
N ASN A 110 -5.26 -11.41 -1.15
CA ASN A 110 -5.38 -12.06 -2.45
C ASN A 110 -4.75 -11.25 -3.60
N LEU A 111 -3.57 -10.69 -3.38
CA LEU A 111 -2.80 -9.99 -4.42
C LEU A 111 -1.54 -10.79 -4.78
N ASP A 112 -1.41 -11.14 -6.06
CA ASP A 112 -0.18 -11.69 -6.64
C ASP A 112 0.83 -10.59 -7.01
N PHE A 113 0.37 -9.35 -7.10
CA PHE A 113 1.21 -8.19 -7.35
C PHE A 113 0.86 -7.08 -6.38
N ALA A 114 1.83 -6.65 -5.58
CA ALA A 114 1.62 -5.60 -4.58
C ALA A 114 2.91 -4.85 -4.23
N GLY A 115 2.75 -3.58 -3.87
CA GLY A 115 3.74 -2.84 -3.10
C GLY A 115 3.42 -2.98 -1.61
N VAL A 116 4.31 -3.56 -0.84
CA VAL A 116 4.17 -3.73 0.60
C VAL A 116 5.09 -2.75 1.31
N ASP A 117 4.53 -1.91 2.15
CA ASP A 117 5.29 -0.96 2.97
C ASP A 117 5.45 -1.52 4.38
N ILE A 118 6.70 -1.64 4.82
CA ILE A 118 7.06 -2.12 6.15
C ILE A 118 7.89 -1.10 6.91
N LEU A 119 7.74 -1.10 8.23
CA LEU A 119 8.60 -0.37 9.17
C LEU A 119 9.38 -1.35 10.03
N LYS A 120 10.60 -0.97 10.41
CA LYS A 120 11.35 -1.63 11.47
C LYS A 120 11.45 -0.69 12.66
N ASP A 121 11.12 -1.19 13.85
CA ASP A 121 11.37 -0.43 15.08
C ASP A 121 12.86 -0.49 15.49
N GLU A 122 13.18 0.16 16.59
CA GLU A 122 14.56 0.23 17.13
C GLU A 122 15.08 -1.15 17.57
N GLU A 123 14.20 -2.12 17.82
CA GLU A 123 14.53 -3.50 18.19
C GLU A 123 14.68 -4.41 16.94
N GLY A 124 14.44 -3.85 15.73
CA GLY A 124 14.50 -4.58 14.47
C GLY A 124 13.24 -5.37 14.13
N LYS A 125 12.17 -5.24 14.92
CA LYS A 125 10.89 -5.90 14.64
C LYS A 125 10.19 -5.24 13.44
N THR A 126 9.71 -6.07 12.52
CA THR A 126 9.06 -5.65 11.28
C THR A 126 7.54 -5.55 11.45
N TYR A 127 6.97 -4.48 10.90
CA TYR A 127 5.54 -4.19 10.89
C TYR A 127 5.09 -3.83 9.48
N VAL A 128 4.04 -4.49 9.00
CA VAL A 128 3.37 -4.10 7.75
C VAL A 128 2.45 -2.90 8.04
N ILE A 129 2.61 -1.83 7.27
CA ILE A 129 1.79 -0.62 7.44
C ILE A 129 0.80 -0.39 6.30
N GLU A 130 1.12 -0.89 5.10
CA GLU A 130 0.28 -0.74 3.92
C GLU A 130 0.57 -1.84 2.89
N VAL A 131 -0.47 -2.30 2.20
CA VAL A 131 -0.36 -3.13 1.00
C VAL A 131 -1.13 -2.46 -0.12
N ASN A 132 -0.47 -2.21 -1.24
CA ASN A 132 -1.00 -1.45 -2.36
C ASN A 132 -0.95 -2.28 -3.65
N GLY A 133 -2.12 -2.56 -4.26
CA GLY A 133 -2.23 -3.33 -5.50
C GLY A 133 -1.78 -2.57 -6.77
N ASN A 134 -1.49 -1.27 -6.66
CA ASN A 134 -0.98 -0.48 -7.79
C ASN A 134 0.20 0.38 -7.32
N PRO A 135 1.38 -0.22 -7.04
CA PRO A 135 2.56 0.50 -6.59
C PRO A 135 3.11 1.41 -7.68
N GLY A 136 3.55 2.61 -7.25
CA GLY A 136 4.16 3.58 -8.17
C GLY A 136 5.54 3.14 -8.67
N THR A 137 5.97 3.69 -9.81
CA THR A 137 7.17 3.29 -10.57
C THR A 137 8.48 3.93 -10.10
N LYS A 138 8.45 4.92 -9.19
CA LYS A 138 9.68 5.60 -8.71
C LYS A 138 10.77 4.65 -8.16
N ILE A 139 10.37 3.48 -7.67
CA ILE A 139 11.31 2.46 -7.22
C ILE A 139 12.21 1.96 -8.36
N ILE A 140 11.73 1.93 -9.61
CA ILE A 140 12.51 1.53 -10.79
C ILE A 140 13.65 2.52 -11.00
N ASP A 141 13.35 3.82 -10.95
CA ASP A 141 14.34 4.89 -11.16
C ASP A 141 15.43 4.85 -10.09
N ILE A 142 15.06 4.56 -8.84
CA ILE A 142 15.97 4.56 -7.70
C ILE A 142 16.82 3.30 -7.64
N THR A 143 16.23 2.13 -7.95
CA THR A 143 16.89 0.84 -7.78
C THR A 143 17.55 0.31 -9.06
N GLY A 144 17.19 0.87 -10.22
CA GLY A 144 17.59 0.38 -11.54
C GLY A 144 16.92 -0.96 -11.91
N HIS A 145 15.99 -1.48 -11.08
CA HIS A 145 15.34 -2.77 -11.31
C HIS A 145 13.91 -2.58 -11.82
N ASN A 146 13.65 -3.04 -13.04
CA ASN A 146 12.32 -2.99 -13.65
C ASN A 146 11.49 -4.22 -13.26
N TYR A 147 10.72 -4.12 -12.20
CA TYR A 147 9.86 -5.19 -11.69
C TYR A 147 8.73 -5.62 -12.66
N PHE A 148 8.42 -4.83 -13.67
CA PHE A 148 7.44 -5.24 -14.69
C PHE A 148 7.93 -6.44 -15.50
N VAL A 149 9.25 -6.61 -15.65
CA VAL A 149 9.83 -7.81 -16.30
C VAL A 149 9.48 -9.06 -15.48
N ASP A 150 9.59 -8.97 -14.15
CA ASP A 150 9.26 -10.10 -13.26
C ASP A 150 7.76 -10.36 -13.24
N LEU A 151 6.95 -9.30 -13.28
CA LEU A 151 5.49 -9.42 -13.36
C LEU A 151 5.05 -10.11 -14.65
N VAL A 152 5.62 -9.73 -15.81
CA VAL A 152 5.30 -10.38 -17.10
C VAL A 152 5.68 -11.86 -17.07
N LYS A 153 6.89 -12.19 -16.58
CA LYS A 153 7.33 -13.59 -16.44
C LYS A 153 6.40 -14.39 -15.51
N TYR A 154 5.96 -13.79 -14.41
CA TYR A 154 5.02 -14.42 -13.49
C TYR A 154 3.69 -14.70 -14.18
N VAL A 155 3.12 -13.73 -14.89
CA VAL A 155 1.89 -13.90 -15.66
C VAL A 155 2.04 -15.00 -16.73
N GLU A 156 3.11 -14.96 -17.52
CA GLU A 156 3.39 -15.97 -18.55
C GLU A 156 3.49 -17.39 -17.98
N SER A 157 4.09 -17.53 -16.78
CA SER A 157 4.24 -18.84 -16.14
C SER A 157 2.94 -19.38 -15.55
N ASN A 158 2.00 -18.48 -15.19
CA ASN A 158 0.73 -18.84 -14.53
C ASN A 158 -0.49 -18.82 -15.47
N VAL A 159 -0.35 -18.27 -16.69
CA VAL A 159 -1.40 -18.40 -17.69
C VAL A 159 -1.36 -19.85 -18.20
N THR A 160 -2.32 -20.66 -17.76
CA THR A 160 -2.63 -21.93 -18.43
C THR A 160 -2.97 -21.59 -19.88
N LYS A 161 -2.21 -22.15 -20.84
CA LYS A 161 -2.59 -22.10 -22.27
C LYS A 161 -3.97 -22.70 -22.34
N GLY A 162 -5.01 -21.85 -22.38
CA GLY A 162 -6.38 -22.31 -22.51
C GLY A 162 -6.45 -23.20 -23.74
N GLU A 163 -6.95 -24.41 -23.60
CA GLU A 163 -7.43 -25.18 -24.73
C GLU A 163 -8.32 -24.24 -25.54
N LYS A 164 -8.07 -24.11 -26.83
CA LYS A 164 -8.93 -23.37 -27.75
C LYS A 164 -10.33 -23.98 -27.64
N SER A 165 -11.15 -23.46 -26.76
CA SER A 165 -12.58 -23.78 -26.78
C SER A 165 -13.19 -22.98 -27.89
N ASP A 166 -13.60 -23.64 -28.97
CA ASP A 166 -14.39 -23.05 -30.08
C ASP A 166 -15.81 -22.66 -29.64
N LYS A 167 -16.02 -22.45 -28.35
CA LYS A 167 -17.27 -21.90 -27.83
C LYS A 167 -17.08 -20.41 -27.55
N PRO A 168 -17.96 -19.53 -28.07
CA PRO A 168 -17.93 -18.13 -27.71
C PRO A 168 -18.07 -18.02 -26.19
N SER A 169 -17.10 -17.42 -25.53
CA SER A 169 -17.10 -17.21 -24.09
C SER A 169 -18.36 -16.43 -23.72
N GLN A 170 -19.29 -17.10 -23.05
CA GLN A 170 -20.26 -16.37 -22.23
C GLN A 170 -19.44 -15.54 -21.25
N ALA A 171 -19.61 -14.23 -21.28
CA ALA A 171 -18.94 -13.30 -20.40
C ALA A 171 -19.05 -13.83 -18.95
N SER A 172 -17.92 -14.26 -18.41
CA SER A 172 -17.83 -14.80 -17.08
C SER A 172 -18.21 -13.74 -16.07
N SER A 173 -18.75 -14.16 -14.99
CA SER A 173 -19.31 -13.50 -13.81
C SER A 173 -18.57 -12.26 -13.23
N ALA A 174 -17.48 -11.80 -13.79
CA ALA A 174 -16.87 -10.51 -13.45
C ALA A 174 -17.78 -9.30 -13.77
N SER A 175 -18.76 -9.46 -14.69
CA SER A 175 -19.79 -8.45 -14.95
C SER A 175 -20.88 -8.34 -13.87
N VAL A 176 -20.87 -9.23 -12.89
CA VAL A 176 -21.87 -9.23 -11.80
C VAL A 176 -21.44 -8.35 -10.63
N ILE A 177 -20.13 -8.08 -10.46
CA ILE A 177 -19.60 -7.26 -9.35
C ILE A 177 -19.61 -5.78 -9.72
N LEU A 178 -19.46 -5.43 -10.99
CA LEU A 178 -19.70 -4.07 -11.46
C LEU A 178 -21.12 -4.03 -12.05
N GLY A 179 -22.05 -3.55 -11.27
CA GLY A 179 -23.47 -3.46 -11.67
C GLY A 179 -23.59 -2.92 -13.11
N LYS A 180 -24.34 -3.62 -13.94
CA LYS A 180 -24.56 -3.34 -15.39
C LYS A 180 -25.00 -1.89 -15.70
N SER A 181 -25.35 -1.09 -14.70
CA SER A 181 -25.75 0.30 -14.83
C SER A 181 -24.61 1.27 -15.18
N TRP A 182 -23.35 0.89 -14.91
CA TRP A 182 -22.20 1.79 -15.11
C TRP A 182 -21.56 1.67 -16.49
N LEU A 183 -21.71 0.53 -17.16
CA LEU A 183 -21.09 0.28 -18.49
C LEU A 183 -21.79 0.98 -19.65
N ASN A 184 -23.04 1.44 -19.47
CA ASN A 184 -23.85 2.08 -20.49
C ASN A 184 -24.20 3.54 -20.18
N ALA A 185 -23.68 4.12 -19.09
CA ALA A 185 -23.88 5.53 -18.81
C ALA A 185 -22.95 6.37 -19.68
N PRO A 186 -23.48 7.40 -20.41
CA PRO A 186 -22.63 8.35 -21.11
C PRO A 186 -21.64 8.96 -20.13
N TRP A 187 -20.36 8.98 -20.46
CA TRP A 187 -19.27 9.41 -19.58
C TRP A 187 -19.37 10.87 -19.08
N ASN A 188 -20.26 11.67 -19.66
CA ASN A 188 -20.62 13.01 -19.21
C ASN A 188 -21.55 13.04 -17.97
N GLN A 189 -22.07 11.88 -17.51
CA GLN A 189 -22.88 11.73 -16.29
C GLN A 189 -22.09 11.22 -15.07
N TRP A 190 -20.76 11.07 -15.22
CA TRP A 190 -19.92 10.71 -14.07
C TRP A 190 -19.77 11.89 -13.11
N PRO A 191 -19.87 11.66 -11.79
CA PRO A 191 -19.65 12.72 -10.80
C PRO A 191 -18.25 13.33 -11.01
N LYS A 192 -18.20 14.61 -11.28
CA LYS A 192 -16.96 15.39 -11.30
C LYS A 192 -16.60 15.65 -9.84
N HIS A 193 -15.60 14.97 -9.33
CA HIS A 193 -14.95 15.28 -8.05
C HIS A 193 -13.57 15.86 -8.29
#